data_7d551e986a1e9f2b0b107ce649bec3e1
#
_entry.id   7d551e986a1e9f2b0b107ce649bec3e1
#
_cell.length_a   1.000
_cell.length_b   1.000
_cell.length_c   1.000
_cell.angle_alpha   90.00
_cell.angle_beta   90.00
_cell.angle_gamma   90.00
#
_symmetry.space_group_name_H-M   'P 1'
#
loop_
_entity.id
_entity.type
_entity.pdbx_description
1 polymer ?
#
loop_
_entity_poly.entity_id
_entity_poly.type
_entity_poly.pdbx_seq_one_letter_code
_entity_poly.pdbx_strand_id
1 'polypeptide(L)' 'MAKVTFIPGSGTLAAYLSGEIDHHAAQSLRREIDAQIDDRLPELLTLDFSGVTFMDSS' A
#
# COMPACT_ATOMS: atom_id res chain seq x y z
N MET A 1 1.15 -2.25 14.38
CA MET A 1 2.18 -2.42 13.36
C MET A 1 1.55 -2.37 11.98
N ALA A 2 2.10 -1.59 11.09
CA ALA A 2 1.52 -1.43 9.75
C ALA A 2 2.00 -2.53 8.80
N LYS A 3 1.16 -2.88 7.84
CA LYS A 3 1.42 -3.96 6.91
C LYS A 3 0.76 -3.67 5.57
N VAL A 4 1.38 -4.13 4.49
CA VAL A 4 0.80 -4.08 3.16
C VAL A 4 0.91 -5.43 2.49
N THR A 5 -0.16 -5.85 1.81
CA THR A 5 -0.20 -7.08 1.04
C THR A 5 -0.56 -6.73 -0.39
N PHE A 6 0.20 -7.25 -1.36
CA PHE A 6 -0.02 -6.97 -2.76
C PHE A 6 -0.65 -8.16 -3.47
N ILE A 7 -1.67 -7.89 -4.27
CA ILE A 7 -2.31 -8.91 -5.11
C ILE A 7 -2.27 -8.42 -6.55
N PRO A 8 -1.37 -8.97 -7.38
CA PRO A 8 -1.28 -8.60 -8.78
C PRO A 8 -2.36 -9.30 -9.61
N GLY A 9 -2.83 -8.60 -10.64
CA GLY A 9 -3.74 -9.14 -11.63
C GLY A 9 -3.24 -8.82 -13.03
N SER A 10 -4.06 -9.04 -14.02
CA SER A 10 -3.72 -8.72 -15.39
C SER A 10 -3.84 -7.22 -15.62
N GLY A 11 -2.71 -6.53 -15.67
CA GLY A 11 -2.67 -5.07 -15.80
C GLY A 11 -3.12 -4.33 -14.55
N THR A 12 -3.32 -5.02 -13.43
CA THR A 12 -3.80 -4.41 -12.20
C THR A 12 -2.92 -4.77 -11.02
N LEU A 13 -2.97 -3.94 -9.98
CA LEU A 13 -2.30 -4.22 -8.72
C LEU A 13 -3.20 -3.71 -7.60
N ALA A 14 -3.49 -4.59 -6.64
CA ALA A 14 -4.21 -4.22 -5.44
C ALA A 14 -3.26 -4.23 -4.25
N ALA A 15 -3.32 -3.20 -3.42
CA ALA A 15 -2.52 -3.10 -2.20
C ALA A 15 -3.48 -2.98 -1.02
N TYR A 16 -3.42 -3.96 -0.12
CA TYR A 16 -4.26 -3.99 1.09
C TYR A 16 -3.41 -3.58 2.27
N LEU A 17 -3.75 -2.44 2.85
CA LEU A 17 -3.03 -1.89 3.99
C LEU A 17 -3.78 -2.22 5.28
N SER A 18 -3.04 -2.44 6.36
CA SER A 18 -3.65 -2.76 7.65
C SER A 18 -2.79 -2.26 8.80
N GLY A 19 -3.40 -2.16 9.97
CA GLY A 19 -2.73 -1.77 11.20
C GLY A 19 -2.69 -0.27 11.40
N GLU A 20 -1.71 0.15 12.18
CA GLU A 20 -1.53 1.56 12.55
C GLU A 20 -0.49 2.19 11.63
N ILE A 21 -0.89 3.22 10.91
CA ILE A 21 -0.01 3.91 9.95
C ILE A 21 0.36 5.26 10.52
N ASP A 22 1.49 5.32 11.21
CA ASP A 22 2.08 6.57 11.66
C ASP A 22 2.99 7.14 10.54
N HIS A 23 3.67 8.23 10.84
CA HIS A 23 4.53 8.91 9.86
C HIS A 23 5.63 7.99 9.32
N HIS A 24 6.27 7.20 10.19
CA HIS A 24 7.33 6.28 9.79
C HIS A 24 6.78 5.14 8.94
N ALA A 25 5.68 4.56 9.36
CA ALA A 25 5.04 3.47 8.63
C ALA A 25 4.59 3.95 7.24
N ALA A 26 4.04 5.16 7.16
CA ALA A 26 3.61 5.74 5.89
C ALA A 26 4.77 5.83 4.90
N GLN A 27 5.94 6.27 5.36
CA GLN A 27 7.12 6.35 4.49
C GLN A 27 7.56 4.99 3.99
N SER A 28 7.59 3.98 4.87
CA SER A 28 7.97 2.63 4.50
C SER A 28 6.98 2.01 3.52
N LEU A 29 5.68 2.16 3.80
CA LEU A 29 4.63 1.65 2.93
C LEU A 29 4.68 2.30 1.55
N ARG A 30 4.93 3.60 1.50
CA ARG A 30 5.05 4.33 0.24
C ARG A 30 6.19 3.79 -0.61
N ARG A 31 7.34 3.50 0.01
CA ARG A 31 8.48 2.93 -0.72
C ARG A 31 8.14 1.56 -1.29
N GLU A 32 7.46 0.72 -0.51
CA GLU A 32 7.06 -0.61 -0.97
C GLU A 32 6.07 -0.51 -2.13
N ILE A 33 5.09 0.39 -2.03
CA ILE A 33 4.11 0.60 -3.09
C ILE A 33 4.79 1.12 -4.36
N ASP A 34 5.66 2.12 -4.22
CA ASP A 34 6.39 2.69 -5.36
C ASP A 34 7.23 1.63 -6.05
N ALA A 35 7.90 0.77 -5.28
CA ALA A 35 8.72 -0.31 -5.84
C ALA A 35 7.88 -1.29 -6.65
N GLN A 36 6.69 -1.62 -6.17
CA GLN A 36 5.76 -2.52 -6.90
C GLN A 36 5.24 -1.86 -8.17
N ILE A 37 4.93 -0.57 -8.11
CA ILE A 37 4.49 0.18 -9.29
C ILE A 37 5.58 0.19 -10.35
N ASP A 38 6.81 0.47 -9.96
CA ASP A 38 7.95 0.50 -10.90
C ASP A 38 8.22 -0.86 -11.52
N ASP A 39 8.05 -1.93 -10.75
CA ASP A 39 8.30 -3.28 -11.20
C ASP A 39 7.20 -3.81 -12.12
N ARG A 40 5.94 -3.54 -11.80
CA ARG A 40 4.79 -4.13 -12.48
C ARG A 40 4.13 -3.22 -13.51
N LEU A 41 4.30 -1.92 -13.38
CA LEU A 41 3.71 -0.91 -14.27
C LEU A 41 2.21 -1.18 -14.51
N PRO A 42 1.40 -1.26 -13.44
CA PRO A 42 -0.02 -1.57 -13.60
C PRO A 42 -0.77 -0.42 -14.24
N GLU A 43 -1.79 -0.75 -15.03
CA GLU A 43 -2.69 0.25 -15.59
C GLU A 43 -3.67 0.76 -14.55
N LEU A 44 -3.99 -0.08 -13.56
CA LEU A 44 -4.91 0.28 -12.48
C LEU A 44 -4.30 -0.15 -11.15
N LEU A 45 -4.21 0.80 -10.23
CA LEU A 45 -3.77 0.55 -8.86
C LEU A 45 -4.93 0.78 -7.91
N THR A 46 -5.20 -0.20 -7.06
CA THR A 46 -6.22 -0.11 -6.03
C THR A 46 -5.56 -0.12 -4.66
N LEU A 47 -5.88 0.88 -3.84
CA LEU A 47 -5.42 0.93 -2.46
C LEU A 47 -6.61 0.70 -1.54
N ASP A 48 -6.52 -0.33 -0.71
CA ASP A 48 -7.59 -0.69 0.23
C ASP A 48 -7.11 -0.42 1.66
N PHE A 49 -7.80 0.47 2.35
CA PHE A 49 -7.48 0.87 3.71
C PHE A 49 -8.42 0.27 4.75
N SER A 50 -9.26 -0.69 4.36
CA SER A 50 -10.28 -1.23 5.27
C SER A 50 -9.68 -1.91 6.51
N GLY A 51 -8.44 -2.37 6.44
CA GLY A 51 -7.74 -2.96 7.57
C GLY A 51 -6.97 -1.96 8.44
N VAL A 52 -6.99 -0.69 8.07
CA VAL A 52 -6.25 0.34 8.80
C VAL A 52 -7.04 0.79 10.03
N THR A 53 -6.41 0.72 11.21
CA THR A 53 -7.05 1.07 12.47
C THR A 53 -6.71 2.48 12.94
N PHE A 54 -5.62 3.04 12.42
CA PHE A 54 -5.17 4.39 12.75
C PHE A 54 -4.31 4.92 11.60
N MET A 55 -4.50 6.18 11.25
CA MET A 55 -3.67 6.83 10.24
C MET A 55 -3.35 8.25 10.68
N ASP A 56 -2.07 8.58 10.69
CA ASP A 56 -1.58 9.93 10.97
C ASP A 56 -1.26 10.59 9.63
N SER A 57 -1.96 11.67 9.33
CA SER A 57 -1.83 12.39 8.06
C SER A 57 -0.87 13.56 8.11
N SER A 58 -0.27 13.83 9.25
CA SER A 58 0.64 14.97 9.39
C SER A 58 2.02 14.75 8.76
#